data_61a1b50f954a3156b6d1bd38f160415b
#
_entry.id   61a1b50f954a3156b6d1bd38f160415b
#
_cell.length_a   1.000
_cell.length_b   1.000
_cell.length_c   1.000
_cell.angle_alpha   90.00
_cell.angle_beta   90.00
_cell.angle_gamma   90.00
#
_symmetry.space_group_name_H-M   'P 1'
#
loop_
_entity.id
_entity.type
_entity.pdbx_description
1 polymer ?
#
loop_
_entity_poly.entity_id
_entity_poly.type
_entity_poly.pdbx_seq_one_letter_code
_entity_poly.pdbx_strand_id
1 'polypeptide(L)'
;MTVFVGIGDAAHDTSIAALIDGEFKYRKSERNLGVKHHEASENWYKQTLNDWGVDKPDRLCYTDKGKVRGGKSVRKPYNGEDAIIEGDSVCIDHHTAHLHSTLSNAEQHAVFDGRGSGGNNGRYTGLIVTPDEKIRYKHLGVGKMLTYLGHVLDFKGLKVDFPGKIMGLQAYGTPDLELASQINQDNILDLCEPWIKKGVTSKDKDFQNFVATVHKACELIQLDYFSKFDPDKLIACSGGVMLNTVINTELRKKYKLYIPPHVYDGGLSIGALRYAVGKDFEIPNFPYIQDDWAPEEPSDQTIDEAAELLAQGHIIGWYQGHGELGPRALGNRSILMNPTIPNGKDILNERVKKREWWRPFGASVLHEAASKYFDIDDSPYMLYNSNVLVNGLDPITHVDGTCRHQTVSEASNSSFYRLLSKFEEKTGLPILLNTSLNVGGKPIASDKNSAMVDGLDCIFFGNEKCTKIS
;
A
#
# COMPACT_ATOMS: atom_id res chain seq x y z
N MET A 1 23.40 -10.65 23.01
CA MET A 1 22.26 -10.42 22.10
C MET A 1 22.20 -8.92 21.83
N THR A 2 22.37 -8.52 20.58
CA THR A 2 22.27 -7.09 20.20
C THR A 2 20.89 -6.84 19.60
N VAL A 3 20.13 -5.91 20.20
CA VAL A 3 18.72 -5.68 19.86
C VAL A 3 18.46 -4.22 19.54
N PHE A 4 18.10 -3.95 18.29
CA PHE A 4 17.59 -2.66 17.86
C PHE A 4 16.09 -2.77 17.58
N VAL A 5 15.30 -1.77 17.98
CA VAL A 5 13.85 -1.75 17.78
C VAL A 5 13.40 -0.43 17.17
N GLY A 6 12.54 -0.54 16.16
CA GLY A 6 11.82 0.58 15.56
C GLY A 6 10.32 0.44 15.78
N ILE A 7 9.66 1.49 16.27
CA ILE A 7 8.21 1.53 16.45
C ILE A 7 7.61 2.62 15.57
N GLY A 8 6.71 2.22 14.69
CA GLY A 8 5.86 3.12 13.91
C GLY A 8 4.57 3.39 14.68
N ASP A 9 4.59 4.41 15.55
CA ASP A 9 3.45 4.78 16.36
C ASP A 9 2.67 5.93 15.70
N ALA A 10 1.73 5.58 14.84
CA ALA A 10 0.81 6.50 14.18
C ALA A 10 -0.60 6.36 14.76
N ALA A 11 -1.51 7.28 14.40
CA ALA A 11 -2.92 7.18 14.78
C ALA A 11 -3.66 6.02 14.07
N HIS A 12 -3.00 5.34 13.14
CA HIS A 12 -3.45 4.18 12.39
C HIS A 12 -2.24 3.43 11.82
N ASP A 13 -2.43 2.19 11.38
CA ASP A 13 -1.39 1.39 10.71
C ASP A 13 -0.11 1.18 11.54
N THR A 14 -0.25 1.05 12.86
CA THR A 14 0.90 0.91 13.76
C THR A 14 1.66 -0.39 13.53
N SER A 15 2.98 -0.33 13.65
CA SER A 15 3.89 -1.44 13.39
C SER A 15 5.11 -1.42 14.30
N ILE A 16 5.78 -2.55 14.41
CA ILE A 16 7.06 -2.72 15.10
C ILE A 16 8.01 -3.51 14.21
N ALA A 17 9.27 -3.10 14.19
CA ALA A 17 10.35 -3.80 13.52
C ALA A 17 11.52 -3.97 14.46
N ALA A 18 12.27 -5.05 14.37
CA ALA A 18 13.45 -5.29 15.18
C ALA A 18 14.57 -5.95 14.37
N LEU A 19 15.80 -5.69 14.80
CA LEU A 19 16.98 -6.40 14.37
C LEU A 19 17.59 -7.06 15.61
N ILE A 20 17.47 -8.38 15.72
CA ILE A 20 17.88 -9.18 16.88
C ILE A 20 19.04 -10.06 16.45
N ASP A 21 20.26 -9.77 16.92
CA ASP A 21 21.50 -10.43 16.48
C ASP A 21 21.66 -10.51 14.95
N GLY A 22 21.15 -9.50 14.23
CA GLY A 22 21.16 -9.43 12.77
C GLY A 22 19.94 -10.05 12.08
N GLU A 23 19.07 -10.76 12.79
CA GLU A 23 17.81 -11.27 12.25
C GLU A 23 16.73 -10.17 12.25
N PHE A 24 16.13 -9.92 11.09
CA PHE A 24 15.04 -8.95 10.93
C PHE A 24 13.70 -9.54 11.32
N LYS A 25 12.91 -8.81 12.13
CA LYS A 25 11.53 -9.15 12.49
C LYS A 25 10.61 -7.95 12.28
N TYR A 26 9.39 -8.22 11.84
CA TYR A 26 8.39 -7.20 11.62
C TYR A 26 6.98 -7.70 11.96
N ARG A 27 6.16 -6.83 12.58
CA ARG A 27 4.76 -7.11 12.86
C ARG A 27 3.93 -5.84 12.70
N LYS A 28 2.76 -5.95 12.05
CA LYS A 28 1.79 -4.88 11.90
C LYS A 28 0.53 -5.22 12.70
N SER A 29 0.04 -4.27 13.52
CA SER A 29 -1.07 -4.51 14.43
C SER A 29 -2.38 -4.87 13.72
N GLU A 30 -2.69 -4.25 12.58
CA GLU A 30 -3.92 -4.55 11.83
C GLU A 30 -3.97 -6.01 11.35
N ARG A 31 -2.83 -6.55 10.92
CA ARG A 31 -2.71 -7.94 10.46
C ARG A 31 -2.83 -8.90 11.64
N ASN A 32 -2.10 -8.63 12.71
CA ASN A 32 -2.06 -9.45 13.91
C ASN A 32 -3.41 -9.50 14.65
N LEU A 33 -4.18 -8.39 14.67
CA LEU A 33 -5.43 -8.27 15.41
C LEU A 33 -6.70 -8.37 14.52
N GLY A 34 -6.55 -8.47 13.20
CA GLY A 34 -7.69 -8.55 12.26
C GLY A 34 -8.53 -7.27 12.17
N VAL A 35 -7.99 -6.12 12.60
CA VAL A 35 -8.66 -4.82 12.62
C VAL A 35 -7.94 -3.84 11.71
N LYS A 36 -8.57 -3.50 10.58
CA LYS A 36 -7.99 -2.62 9.57
C LYS A 36 -7.63 -1.24 10.14
N HIS A 37 -6.44 -0.73 9.79
CA HIS A 37 -5.89 0.54 10.28
C HIS A 37 -5.87 0.65 11.82
N HIS A 38 -5.53 -0.44 12.50
CA HIS A 38 -5.51 -0.49 13.95
C HIS A 38 -4.41 0.41 14.55
N GLU A 39 -4.77 1.19 15.58
CA GLU A 39 -3.83 1.89 16.46
C GLU A 39 -3.50 0.97 17.64
N ALA A 40 -2.28 0.48 17.73
CA ALA A 40 -1.86 -0.43 18.78
C ALA A 40 -1.76 0.26 20.15
N SER A 41 -2.06 -0.49 21.21
CA SER A 41 -1.77 -0.11 22.58
C SER A 41 -0.32 -0.42 22.95
N GLU A 42 0.15 0.17 24.05
CA GLU A 42 1.45 -0.13 24.64
C GLU A 42 1.63 -1.61 24.94
N ASN A 43 0.59 -2.26 25.45
CA ASN A 43 0.63 -3.69 25.77
C ASN A 43 0.88 -4.56 24.55
N TRP A 44 0.41 -4.15 23.36
CA TRP A 44 0.66 -4.88 22.12
C TRP A 44 2.15 -4.88 21.75
N TYR A 45 2.84 -3.75 21.89
CA TYR A 45 4.28 -3.68 21.64
C TYR A 45 5.08 -4.51 22.63
N LYS A 46 4.75 -4.44 23.94
CA LYS A 46 5.37 -5.27 24.96
C LYS A 46 5.19 -6.77 24.66
N GLN A 47 3.95 -7.17 24.37
CA GLN A 47 3.67 -8.56 24.03
C GLN A 47 4.45 -9.01 22.80
N THR A 48 4.50 -8.18 21.75
CA THR A 48 5.26 -8.50 20.54
C THR A 48 6.74 -8.69 20.82
N LEU A 49 7.35 -7.84 21.64
CA LEU A 49 8.76 -7.99 22.03
C LEU A 49 8.99 -9.25 22.87
N ASN A 50 8.08 -9.54 23.81
CA ASN A 50 8.13 -10.78 24.60
C ASN A 50 8.01 -12.02 23.70
N ASP A 51 7.11 -12.03 22.70
CA ASP A 51 6.99 -13.12 21.72
C ASP A 51 8.30 -13.33 20.93
N TRP A 52 9.08 -12.27 20.73
CA TRP A 52 10.39 -12.31 20.08
C TRP A 52 11.55 -12.57 21.03
N GLY A 53 11.28 -12.78 22.34
CA GLY A 53 12.28 -13.02 23.36
C GLY A 53 13.11 -11.80 23.76
N VAL A 54 12.55 -10.60 23.59
CA VAL A 54 13.20 -9.32 23.89
C VAL A 54 12.61 -8.70 25.15
N ASP A 55 13.37 -8.70 26.24
CA ASP A 55 13.00 -7.99 27.46
C ASP A 55 13.36 -6.50 27.38
N LYS A 56 14.55 -6.20 26.88
CA LYS A 56 15.11 -4.85 26.80
C LYS A 56 15.94 -4.67 25.53
N PRO A 57 15.58 -3.71 24.64
CA PRO A 57 16.42 -3.38 23.50
C PRO A 57 17.66 -2.57 23.92
N ASP A 58 18.77 -2.76 23.20
CA ASP A 58 19.97 -1.90 23.36
C ASP A 58 19.68 -0.50 22.86
N ARG A 59 18.88 -0.37 21.80
CA ARG A 59 18.43 0.91 21.27
C ARG A 59 17.02 0.84 20.70
N LEU A 60 16.20 1.82 21.08
CA LEU A 60 14.83 1.99 20.62
C LEU A 60 14.68 3.30 19.85
N CYS A 61 14.07 3.26 18.67
CA CYS A 61 13.59 4.45 17.98
C CYS A 61 12.09 4.36 17.74
N TYR A 62 11.38 5.45 17.94
CA TYR A 62 9.92 5.51 17.73
C TYR A 62 9.49 6.83 17.11
N THR A 63 8.31 6.81 16.46
CA THR A 63 7.72 7.98 15.83
C THR A 63 6.84 8.76 16.80
N ASP A 64 6.84 10.10 16.69
CA ASP A 64 5.98 10.98 17.49
C ASP A 64 4.53 10.92 16.98
N LYS A 65 3.58 10.55 17.82
CA LYS A 65 2.12 10.54 17.53
C LYS A 65 1.53 11.92 17.22
N GLY A 66 2.23 13.00 17.54
CA GLY A 66 1.77 14.37 17.28
C GLY A 66 0.40 14.68 17.90
N LYS A 67 0.05 14.13 19.05
CA LYS A 67 -1.19 14.48 19.76
C LYS A 67 -1.16 15.93 20.19
N VAL A 68 -1.93 16.78 19.50
CA VAL A 68 -2.15 18.17 19.87
C VAL A 68 -3.24 18.23 20.93
N ARG A 69 -2.91 18.54 22.17
CA ARG A 69 -3.86 19.07 23.16
C ARG A 69 -3.64 20.57 23.28
N GLY A 70 -4.68 21.37 23.00
CA GLY A 70 -4.66 22.83 23.19
C GLY A 70 -3.63 23.59 22.35
N GLY A 71 -3.40 23.20 21.08
CA GLY A 71 -2.52 23.92 20.15
C GLY A 71 -1.01 23.72 20.37
N LYS A 72 -0.63 22.97 21.38
CA LYS A 72 0.78 22.56 21.60
C LYS A 72 0.93 21.07 21.31
N SER A 73 1.96 20.73 20.55
CA SER A 73 2.42 19.35 20.39
C SER A 73 2.84 18.85 21.76
N VAL A 74 2.03 18.00 22.39
CA VAL A 74 2.42 17.35 23.64
C VAL A 74 3.27 16.16 23.22
N ARG A 75 4.58 16.33 23.28
CA ARG A 75 5.50 15.19 23.35
C ARG A 75 5.19 14.46 24.65
N LYS A 76 4.46 13.37 24.58
CA LYS A 76 4.71 12.31 25.52
C LYS A 76 5.79 11.47 24.87
N PRO A 77 7.02 11.45 25.41
CA PRO A 77 7.92 10.36 25.13
C PRO A 77 7.17 9.05 25.39
N TYR A 78 7.51 8.01 24.69
CA TYR A 78 7.13 6.65 25.05
C TYR A 78 7.50 6.33 26.51
N ASN A 79 8.42 7.09 27.07
CA ASN A 79 8.77 7.24 28.47
C ASN A 79 7.84 8.23 29.19
N GLY A 80 6.51 8.17 29.01
CA GLY A 80 5.61 8.59 30.06
C GLY A 80 5.99 7.84 31.32
N GLU A 81 5.55 8.29 32.47
CA GLU A 81 5.88 7.78 33.82
C GLU A 81 5.86 6.23 33.94
N ASP A 82 5.23 5.54 32.97
CA ASP A 82 5.28 4.11 32.77
C ASP A 82 6.12 3.80 31.53
N ALA A 83 7.44 3.88 31.64
CA ALA A 83 8.37 3.49 30.60
C ALA A 83 8.08 2.05 30.15
N ILE A 84 7.52 1.90 28.95
CA ILE A 84 7.09 0.59 28.43
C ILE A 84 8.29 -0.24 28.06
N ILE A 85 9.33 0.43 27.59
CA ILE A 85 10.56 -0.17 27.09
C ILE A 85 11.71 0.59 27.70
N GLU A 86 12.48 -0.08 28.55
CA GLU A 86 13.72 0.42 29.07
C GLU A 86 14.81 0.24 28.05
N GLY A 87 15.64 1.26 27.81
CA GLY A 87 16.75 1.24 26.86
C GLY A 87 17.17 2.66 26.45
N ASP A 88 18.14 2.76 25.52
CA ASP A 88 18.47 4.03 24.88
C ASP A 88 17.40 4.37 23.85
N SER A 89 16.55 5.35 24.17
CA SER A 89 15.33 5.67 23.40
C SER A 89 15.47 6.98 22.65
N VAL A 90 15.13 6.97 21.35
CA VAL A 90 15.12 8.14 20.48
C VAL A 90 13.75 8.33 19.83
N CYS A 91 13.20 9.55 19.90
CA CYS A 91 11.99 9.94 19.21
C CYS A 91 12.34 10.69 17.91
N ILE A 92 11.78 10.25 16.78
CA ILE A 92 11.91 10.95 15.49
C ILE A 92 10.56 11.42 14.98
N ASP A 93 10.58 12.46 14.15
CA ASP A 93 9.34 12.91 13.50
C ASP A 93 8.87 11.92 12.41
N HIS A 94 7.58 11.95 12.14
CA HIS A 94 6.88 11.07 11.20
C HIS A 94 7.52 11.06 9.80
N HIS A 95 7.85 12.24 9.25
CA HIS A 95 8.45 12.33 7.90
C HIS A 95 9.90 11.86 7.87
N THR A 96 10.64 12.00 8.97
CA THR A 96 11.98 11.42 9.10
C THR A 96 11.90 9.89 9.12
N ALA A 97 10.89 9.30 9.78
CA ALA A 97 10.68 7.85 9.72
C ALA A 97 10.35 7.39 8.29
N HIS A 98 9.46 8.09 7.58
CA HIS A 98 9.19 7.82 6.17
C HIS A 98 10.45 7.94 5.28
N LEU A 99 11.28 8.95 5.50
CA LEU A 99 12.54 9.12 4.77
C LEU A 99 13.44 7.87 4.91
N HIS A 100 13.63 7.41 6.14
CA HIS A 100 14.45 6.23 6.42
C HIS A 100 13.78 4.91 6.00
N SER A 101 12.45 4.86 5.89
CA SER A 101 11.72 3.65 5.49
C SER A 101 11.96 3.25 4.04
N THR A 102 12.45 4.15 3.19
CA THR A 102 12.77 3.82 1.79
C THR A 102 13.86 2.75 1.69
N LEU A 103 14.70 2.58 2.72
CA LEU A 103 15.87 1.70 2.71
C LEU A 103 16.79 1.94 1.50
N SER A 104 16.77 3.16 0.97
CA SER A 104 17.52 3.57 -0.21
C SER A 104 18.64 4.54 0.18
N ASN A 105 19.77 4.42 -0.52
CA ASN A 105 20.89 5.35 -0.46
C ASN A 105 20.84 6.41 -1.57
N ALA A 106 19.65 6.64 -2.16
CA ALA A 106 19.46 7.72 -3.10
C ALA A 106 19.83 9.06 -2.48
N GLU A 107 20.41 9.96 -3.28
CA GLU A 107 20.73 11.33 -2.84
C GLU A 107 19.47 12.21 -2.77
N GLN A 108 18.39 11.77 -3.41
CA GLN A 108 17.14 12.51 -3.48
C GLN A 108 15.99 11.70 -2.87
N HIS A 109 15.18 12.34 -2.03
CA HIS A 109 14.03 11.72 -1.40
C HIS A 109 12.80 12.62 -1.45
N ALA A 110 11.66 12.03 -1.80
CA ALA A 110 10.34 12.64 -1.79
C ALA A 110 9.47 11.93 -0.75
N VAL A 111 9.08 12.63 0.31
CA VAL A 111 8.13 12.12 1.31
C VAL A 111 6.86 12.93 1.22
N PHE A 112 5.76 12.33 0.77
CA PHE A 112 4.45 12.96 0.66
C PHE A 112 3.40 12.16 1.43
N ASP A 113 2.80 12.82 2.43
CA ASP A 113 1.82 12.17 3.29
C ASP A 113 0.57 13.02 3.48
N GLY A 114 -0.48 12.42 4.04
CA GLY A 114 -1.72 13.12 4.34
C GLY A 114 -1.52 14.21 5.40
N ARG A 115 -0.92 13.86 6.52
CA ARG A 115 -0.51 14.77 7.60
C ARG A 115 0.26 14.03 8.68
N GLY A 116 1.52 14.34 8.86
CA GLY A 116 2.35 13.77 9.93
C GLY A 116 2.80 14.79 10.97
N SER A 117 3.27 14.32 12.11
CA SER A 117 3.91 15.16 13.12
C SER A 117 5.28 15.64 12.61
N GLY A 118 5.61 16.88 12.87
CA GLY A 118 6.91 17.49 12.56
C GLY A 118 7.76 17.77 13.79
N GLY A 119 7.50 17.09 14.89
CA GLY A 119 8.17 17.35 16.17
C GLY A 119 7.87 18.76 16.68
N ASN A 120 8.89 19.50 17.16
CA ASN A 120 8.75 20.86 17.69
C ASN A 120 8.21 21.89 16.68
N ASN A 121 8.26 21.58 15.39
CA ASN A 121 7.97 22.51 14.31
C ASN A 121 6.54 22.43 13.76
N GLY A 122 5.66 21.65 14.38
CA GLY A 122 4.26 21.52 13.97
C GLY A 122 3.98 20.32 13.06
N ARG A 123 2.91 20.40 12.26
CA ARG A 123 2.50 19.33 11.35
C ARG A 123 2.90 19.65 9.92
N TYR A 124 3.41 18.64 9.21
CA TYR A 124 3.82 18.72 7.82
C TYR A 124 3.04 17.72 6.97
N THR A 125 3.01 17.95 5.68
CA THR A 125 2.43 17.05 4.68
C THR A 125 3.46 16.57 3.67
N GLY A 126 4.70 17.05 3.77
CA GLY A 126 5.78 16.60 2.89
C GLY A 126 7.17 17.02 3.34
N LEU A 127 8.13 16.26 2.86
CA LEU A 127 9.56 16.50 3.03
C LEU A 127 10.26 16.19 1.70
N ILE A 128 11.00 17.15 1.17
CA ILE A 128 11.90 16.97 0.03
C ILE A 128 13.34 17.05 0.56
N VAL A 129 14.16 16.12 0.12
CA VAL A 129 15.60 16.09 0.39
C VAL A 129 16.31 15.99 -0.96
N THR A 130 17.22 16.91 -1.20
CA THR A 130 18.18 16.90 -2.30
C THR A 130 19.60 17.03 -1.71
N PRO A 131 20.66 16.89 -2.51
CA PRO A 131 22.03 17.12 -2.00
C PRO A 131 22.22 18.52 -1.40
N ASP A 132 21.50 19.52 -1.91
CA ASP A 132 21.68 20.93 -1.56
C ASP A 132 20.73 21.41 -0.45
N GLU A 133 19.55 20.79 -0.30
CA GLU A 133 18.52 21.29 0.60
C GLU A 133 17.63 20.19 1.22
N LYS A 134 17.04 20.52 2.38
CA LYS A 134 16.01 19.74 3.05
C LYS A 134 14.82 20.63 3.37
N ILE A 135 13.73 20.49 2.60
CA ILE A 135 12.55 21.34 2.68
C ILE A 135 11.37 20.57 3.27
N ARG A 136 10.72 21.16 4.29
CA ARG A 136 9.48 20.64 4.89
C ARG A 136 8.29 21.49 4.46
N TYR A 137 7.23 20.85 3.99
CA TYR A 137 6.02 21.51 3.49
C TYR A 137 4.85 21.30 4.46
N LYS A 138 4.26 22.40 4.94
CA LYS A 138 3.08 22.37 5.82
C LYS A 138 1.77 22.11 5.07
N HIS A 139 1.72 22.41 3.78
CA HIS A 139 0.50 22.58 3.02
C HIS A 139 0.58 21.96 1.60
N LEU A 140 0.97 20.69 1.48
CA LEU A 140 0.88 19.99 0.19
C LEU A 140 -0.54 19.58 -0.18
N GLY A 141 -1.36 19.25 0.80
CA GLY A 141 -2.79 19.06 0.66
C GLY A 141 -3.33 17.89 -0.17
N VAL A 142 -2.51 17.25 -1.01
CA VAL A 142 -2.95 16.25 -1.99
C VAL A 142 -3.82 15.14 -1.38
N GLY A 143 -3.33 14.44 -0.36
CA GLY A 143 -4.10 13.40 0.32
C GLY A 143 -5.36 13.93 0.99
N LYS A 144 -5.32 15.15 1.52
CA LYS A 144 -6.45 15.80 2.17
C LYS A 144 -7.55 16.18 1.16
N MET A 145 -7.17 16.71 -0.02
CA MET A 145 -8.11 17.07 -1.08
C MET A 145 -8.91 15.85 -1.53
N LEU A 146 -8.26 14.72 -1.77
CA LEU A 146 -8.94 13.46 -2.12
C LEU A 146 -9.82 12.93 -0.99
N THR A 147 -9.43 13.14 0.27
CA THR A 147 -10.24 12.77 1.44
C THR A 147 -11.55 13.55 1.49
N TYR A 148 -11.55 14.84 1.14
CA TYR A 148 -12.77 15.65 1.12
C TYR A 148 -13.77 15.16 0.08
N LEU A 149 -13.34 14.72 -1.09
CA LEU A 149 -14.24 14.09 -2.07
C LEU A 149 -14.94 12.85 -1.53
N GLY A 150 -14.25 12.06 -0.70
CA GLY A 150 -14.86 10.93 -0.02
C GLY A 150 -15.94 11.34 0.99
N HIS A 151 -15.81 12.51 1.61
CA HIS A 151 -16.86 13.08 2.47
C HIS A 151 -18.09 13.53 1.67
N VAL A 152 -17.91 14.08 0.47
CA VAL A 152 -19.02 14.44 -0.42
C VAL A 152 -19.88 13.21 -0.73
N LEU A 153 -19.27 12.04 -0.94
CA LEU A 153 -19.95 10.77 -1.20
C LEU A 153 -20.43 10.04 0.06
N ASP A 154 -20.29 10.65 1.23
CA ASP A 154 -20.61 10.04 2.53
C ASP A 154 -20.01 8.63 2.72
N PHE A 155 -18.77 8.45 2.31
CA PHE A 155 -18.09 7.17 2.47
C PHE A 155 -18.04 6.75 3.94
N LYS A 156 -18.43 5.52 4.20
CA LYS A 156 -18.32 4.93 5.54
C LYS A 156 -16.92 4.33 5.74
N GLY A 157 -16.51 4.25 7.01
CA GLY A 157 -15.21 3.70 7.42
C GLY A 157 -14.15 4.79 7.66
N LEU A 158 -12.90 4.38 7.64
CA LEU A 158 -11.80 5.27 7.98
C LEU A 158 -11.43 6.20 6.81
N LYS A 159 -11.19 7.46 7.13
CA LYS A 159 -10.87 8.52 6.15
C LYS A 159 -9.61 8.25 5.33
N VAL A 160 -8.69 7.48 5.87
CA VAL A 160 -7.45 7.06 5.18
C VAL A 160 -7.70 6.17 3.96
N ASP A 161 -8.86 5.51 3.88
CA ASP A 161 -9.27 4.71 2.71
C ASP A 161 -9.86 5.56 1.56
N PHE A 162 -10.32 6.78 1.86
CA PHE A 162 -11.06 7.60 0.89
C PHE A 162 -10.25 7.95 -0.35
N PRO A 163 -8.98 8.40 -0.24
CA PRO A 163 -8.17 8.71 -1.42
C PRO A 163 -8.06 7.54 -2.40
N GLY A 164 -7.89 6.30 -1.90
CA GLY A 164 -7.80 5.11 -2.73
C GLY A 164 -9.10 4.76 -3.47
N LYS A 165 -10.28 5.06 -2.87
CA LYS A 165 -11.59 4.91 -3.51
C LYS A 165 -11.80 5.97 -4.59
N ILE A 166 -11.46 7.23 -4.30
CA ILE A 166 -11.55 8.37 -5.21
C ILE A 166 -10.61 8.20 -6.41
N MET A 167 -9.40 7.68 -6.20
CA MET A 167 -8.46 7.38 -7.28
C MET A 167 -9.04 6.44 -8.35
N GLY A 168 -9.90 5.49 -7.97
CA GLY A 168 -10.61 4.65 -8.95
C GLY A 168 -11.77 5.37 -9.65
N LEU A 169 -12.47 6.26 -8.94
CA LEU A 169 -13.64 6.97 -9.49
C LEU A 169 -13.25 8.05 -10.51
N GLN A 170 -12.08 8.68 -10.35
CA GLN A 170 -11.62 9.76 -11.23
C GLN A 170 -11.59 9.37 -12.72
N ALA A 171 -11.32 8.09 -13.02
CA ALA A 171 -11.26 7.58 -14.40
C ALA A 171 -12.60 7.62 -15.15
N TYR A 172 -13.71 7.75 -14.45
CA TYR A 172 -15.05 7.89 -15.03
C TYR A 172 -15.40 9.32 -15.42
N GLY A 173 -14.59 10.32 -15.01
CA GLY A 173 -14.78 11.75 -15.31
C GLY A 173 -13.86 12.26 -16.39
N THR A 174 -14.16 13.48 -16.88
CA THR A 174 -13.28 14.27 -17.74
C THR A 174 -12.85 15.49 -16.94
N PRO A 175 -11.53 15.74 -16.73
CA PRO A 175 -11.08 16.85 -15.94
C PRO A 175 -11.24 18.19 -16.70
N ASP A 176 -11.67 19.22 -16.00
CA ASP A 176 -11.54 20.61 -16.42
C ASP A 176 -10.13 21.10 -16.03
N LEU A 177 -9.28 21.33 -17.04
CA LEU A 177 -7.88 21.68 -16.82
C LEU A 177 -7.68 23.11 -16.31
N GLU A 178 -8.58 24.04 -16.69
CA GLU A 178 -8.53 25.41 -16.22
C GLU A 178 -8.87 25.46 -14.72
N LEU A 179 -9.98 24.84 -14.33
CA LEU A 179 -10.37 24.72 -12.93
C LEU A 179 -9.32 23.95 -12.12
N ALA A 180 -8.75 22.85 -12.65
CA ALA A 180 -7.74 22.07 -11.98
C ALA A 180 -6.51 22.89 -11.58
N SER A 181 -6.09 23.84 -12.44
CA SER A 181 -4.95 24.72 -12.15
C SER A 181 -5.20 25.70 -11.00
N GLN A 182 -6.44 25.92 -10.60
CA GLN A 182 -6.86 26.84 -9.55
C GLN A 182 -7.18 26.14 -8.22
N ILE A 183 -7.37 24.83 -8.24
CA ILE A 183 -7.70 24.05 -7.03
C ILE A 183 -6.48 23.82 -6.17
N ASN A 184 -6.62 24.07 -4.88
CA ASN A 184 -5.62 23.80 -3.87
C ASN A 184 -6.28 23.41 -2.53
N GLN A 185 -5.47 23.15 -1.49
CA GLN A 185 -6.00 22.74 -0.19
C GLN A 185 -6.82 23.83 0.53
N ASP A 186 -6.68 25.09 0.17
CA ASP A 186 -7.34 26.20 0.89
C ASP A 186 -8.74 26.44 0.35
N ASN A 187 -9.00 26.17 -0.95
CA ASN A 187 -10.30 26.36 -1.59
C ASN A 187 -11.11 25.07 -1.81
N ILE A 188 -10.54 23.89 -1.61
CA ILE A 188 -11.23 22.60 -1.90
C ILE A 188 -12.52 22.42 -1.10
N LEU A 189 -12.59 22.93 0.14
CA LEU A 189 -13.79 22.81 0.96
C LEU A 189 -14.95 23.58 0.37
N ASP A 190 -14.72 24.81 -0.04
CA ASP A 190 -15.73 25.68 -0.65
C ASP A 190 -16.22 25.09 -1.96
N LEU A 191 -15.33 24.49 -2.75
CA LEU A 191 -15.66 23.80 -3.99
C LEU A 191 -16.43 22.51 -3.79
N CYS A 192 -16.27 21.81 -2.65
CA CYS A 192 -17.02 20.61 -2.30
C CYS A 192 -18.42 20.90 -1.74
N GLU A 193 -18.63 22.06 -1.11
CA GLU A 193 -19.87 22.40 -0.42
C GLU A 193 -21.15 22.32 -1.31
N PRO A 194 -21.15 22.82 -2.56
CA PRO A 194 -22.30 22.69 -3.46
C PRO A 194 -22.70 21.23 -3.74
N TRP A 195 -21.71 20.34 -3.85
CA TRP A 195 -21.94 18.92 -4.09
C TRP A 195 -22.53 18.20 -2.88
N ILE A 196 -22.07 18.55 -1.67
CA ILE A 196 -22.64 18.06 -0.42
C ILE A 196 -24.10 18.48 -0.31
N LYS A 197 -24.43 19.76 -0.57
CA LYS A 197 -25.81 20.28 -0.53
C LYS A 197 -26.72 19.62 -1.57
N LYS A 198 -26.19 19.26 -2.75
CA LYS A 198 -26.91 18.57 -3.82
C LYS A 198 -27.20 17.09 -3.48
N GLY A 199 -26.40 16.46 -2.61
CA GLY A 199 -26.56 15.04 -2.24
C GLY A 199 -26.20 14.10 -3.40
N VAL A 200 -25.05 14.32 -4.05
CA VAL A 200 -24.61 13.56 -5.24
C VAL A 200 -24.21 12.13 -4.91
N THR A 201 -24.24 11.29 -5.93
CA THR A 201 -23.77 9.89 -5.88
C THR A 201 -22.56 9.67 -6.78
N SER A 202 -21.90 8.52 -6.64
CA SER A 202 -20.79 8.12 -7.51
C SER A 202 -21.18 7.91 -8.99
N LYS A 203 -22.49 7.89 -9.32
CA LYS A 203 -23.02 7.76 -10.69
C LYS A 203 -23.34 9.11 -11.34
N ASP A 204 -23.30 10.21 -10.58
CA ASP A 204 -23.52 11.56 -11.11
C ASP A 204 -22.34 11.98 -11.98
N LYS A 205 -22.61 12.20 -13.30
CA LYS A 205 -21.55 12.45 -14.28
C LYS A 205 -20.82 13.77 -14.03
N ASP A 206 -21.54 14.82 -13.64
CA ASP A 206 -20.90 16.10 -13.34
C ASP A 206 -19.99 16.00 -12.12
N PHE A 207 -20.42 15.22 -11.11
CA PHE A 207 -19.57 14.97 -9.96
C PHE A 207 -18.35 14.09 -10.30
N GLN A 208 -18.49 13.10 -11.19
CA GLN A 208 -17.33 12.34 -11.71
C GLN A 208 -16.32 13.26 -12.41
N ASN A 209 -16.79 14.23 -13.20
CA ASN A 209 -15.94 15.23 -13.83
C ASN A 209 -15.25 16.13 -12.79
N PHE A 210 -15.95 16.52 -11.73
CA PHE A 210 -15.36 17.27 -10.63
C PHE A 210 -14.30 16.44 -9.89
N VAL A 211 -14.55 15.15 -9.65
CA VAL A 211 -13.57 14.22 -9.05
C VAL A 211 -12.31 14.12 -9.92
N ALA A 212 -12.47 13.97 -11.24
CA ALA A 212 -11.34 13.95 -12.17
C ALA A 212 -10.56 15.28 -12.18
N THR A 213 -11.26 16.40 -12.08
CA THR A 213 -10.68 17.76 -12.00
C THR A 213 -9.85 17.92 -10.72
N VAL A 214 -10.37 17.56 -9.57
CA VAL A 214 -9.62 17.63 -8.29
C VAL A 214 -8.42 16.66 -8.30
N HIS A 215 -8.58 15.46 -8.88
CA HIS A 215 -7.46 14.53 -9.00
C HIS A 215 -6.36 15.09 -9.91
N LYS A 216 -6.74 15.75 -11.02
CA LYS A 216 -5.77 16.44 -11.91
C LYS A 216 -5.07 17.60 -11.20
N ALA A 217 -5.76 18.35 -10.36
CA ALA A 217 -5.13 19.37 -9.51
C ALA A 217 -4.07 18.76 -8.58
N CYS A 218 -4.38 17.60 -7.95
CA CYS A 218 -3.41 16.88 -7.13
C CYS A 218 -2.16 16.45 -7.92
N GLU A 219 -2.34 16.00 -9.16
CA GLU A 219 -1.25 15.67 -10.07
C GLU A 219 -0.38 16.87 -10.39
N LEU A 220 -1.00 18.01 -10.77
CA LEU A 220 -0.27 19.24 -11.08
C LEU A 220 0.54 19.75 -9.88
N ILE A 221 -0.04 19.73 -8.69
CA ILE A 221 0.65 20.08 -7.44
C ILE A 221 1.86 19.17 -7.21
N GLN A 222 1.71 17.85 -7.37
CA GLN A 222 2.85 16.96 -7.19
C GLN A 222 3.93 17.13 -8.24
N LEU A 223 3.58 17.33 -9.51
CA LEU A 223 4.54 17.61 -10.57
C LEU A 223 5.33 18.90 -10.30
N ASP A 224 4.70 19.95 -9.76
CA ASP A 224 5.36 21.18 -9.35
C ASP A 224 6.41 20.91 -8.25
N TYR A 225 6.06 20.14 -7.23
CA TYR A 225 7.02 19.77 -6.18
C TYR A 225 8.17 18.91 -6.70
N PHE A 226 7.89 18.02 -7.64
CA PHE A 226 8.92 17.18 -8.25
C PHE A 226 9.86 17.97 -9.18
N SER A 227 9.48 19.17 -9.63
CA SER A 227 10.37 20.04 -10.41
C SER A 227 11.66 20.46 -9.69
N LYS A 228 11.73 20.25 -8.38
CA LYS A 228 12.92 20.51 -7.55
C LYS A 228 13.97 19.40 -7.62
N PHE A 229 13.63 18.26 -8.16
CA PHE A 229 14.55 17.11 -8.26
C PHE A 229 15.27 17.11 -9.61
N ASP A 230 16.49 16.59 -9.59
CA ASP A 230 17.22 16.24 -10.80
C ASP A 230 16.58 14.97 -11.40
N PRO A 231 16.02 15.05 -12.63
CA PRO A 231 15.32 13.92 -13.25
C PRO A 231 16.24 12.75 -13.61
N ASP A 232 17.55 13.00 -13.75
CA ASP A 232 18.53 11.97 -14.10
C ASP A 232 18.98 11.13 -12.91
N LYS A 233 18.72 11.60 -11.69
CA LYS A 233 19.05 10.90 -10.45
C LYS A 233 17.85 10.12 -9.91
N LEU A 234 18.14 9.03 -9.19
CA LEU A 234 17.11 8.24 -8.51
C LEU A 234 16.48 9.04 -7.36
N ILE A 235 15.15 9.07 -7.32
CA ILE A 235 14.36 9.68 -6.25
C ILE A 235 13.70 8.56 -5.45
N ALA A 236 14.06 8.40 -4.19
CA ALA A 236 13.39 7.46 -3.30
C ALA A 236 12.14 8.11 -2.68
N CYS A 237 10.98 7.48 -2.86
CA CYS A 237 9.69 8.03 -2.51
C CYS A 237 9.06 7.30 -1.33
N SER A 238 8.40 8.03 -0.41
CA SER A 238 7.67 7.48 0.73
C SER A 238 6.49 8.39 1.13
N GLY A 239 5.65 7.91 2.06
CA GLY A 239 4.43 8.58 2.51
C GLY A 239 3.19 8.10 1.77
N GLY A 240 2.02 8.13 2.45
CA GLY A 240 0.77 7.55 1.96
C GLY A 240 0.26 8.11 0.62
N VAL A 241 0.64 9.33 0.26
CA VAL A 241 0.29 9.93 -1.05
C VAL A 241 0.92 9.16 -2.21
N MET A 242 2.09 8.53 -2.02
CA MET A 242 2.75 7.71 -3.03
C MET A 242 2.05 6.35 -3.29
N LEU A 243 0.92 6.07 -2.64
CA LEU A 243 0.00 5.01 -3.04
C LEU A 243 -0.90 5.40 -4.23
N ASN A 244 -0.85 6.66 -4.68
CA ASN A 244 -1.60 7.12 -5.84
C ASN A 244 -0.90 6.69 -7.14
N THR A 245 -1.30 5.55 -7.66
CA THR A 245 -0.68 4.92 -8.81
C THR A 245 -0.84 5.71 -10.11
N VAL A 246 -1.90 6.51 -10.23
CA VAL A 246 -2.14 7.40 -11.38
C VAL A 246 -1.10 8.51 -11.42
N ILE A 247 -0.90 9.21 -10.30
CA ILE A 247 0.10 10.28 -10.21
C ILE A 247 1.52 9.71 -10.34
N ASN A 248 1.80 8.56 -9.72
CA ASN A 248 3.10 7.91 -9.84
C ASN A 248 3.46 7.59 -11.29
N THR A 249 2.47 7.18 -12.11
CA THR A 249 2.67 6.93 -13.54
C THR A 249 3.06 8.19 -14.29
N GLU A 250 2.42 9.33 -14.00
CA GLU A 250 2.79 10.60 -14.61
C GLU A 250 4.18 11.08 -14.18
N LEU A 251 4.54 10.92 -12.92
CA LEU A 251 5.87 11.24 -12.40
C LEU A 251 6.95 10.37 -13.07
N ARG A 252 6.72 9.06 -13.22
CA ARG A 252 7.65 8.12 -13.87
C ARG A 252 8.02 8.53 -15.30
N LYS A 253 7.16 9.25 -16.02
CA LYS A 253 7.45 9.70 -17.37
C LYS A 253 8.64 10.69 -17.43
N LYS A 254 8.93 11.34 -16.31
CA LYS A 254 9.96 12.40 -16.22
C LYS A 254 11.09 12.04 -15.24
N TYR A 255 10.85 11.23 -14.25
CA TYR A 255 11.76 10.98 -13.12
C TYR A 255 12.03 9.49 -12.92
N LYS A 256 13.23 9.16 -12.47
CA LYS A 256 13.61 7.82 -12.03
C LYS A 256 13.14 7.63 -10.59
N LEU A 257 12.11 6.81 -10.37
CA LEU A 257 11.47 6.65 -9.06
C LEU A 257 11.78 5.28 -8.47
N TYR A 258 12.07 5.25 -7.18
CA TYR A 258 12.01 4.06 -6.35
C TYR A 258 10.92 4.24 -5.30
N ILE A 259 9.87 3.42 -5.35
CA ILE A 259 8.72 3.47 -4.44
C ILE A 259 8.61 2.08 -3.78
N PRO A 260 8.96 1.93 -2.49
CA PRO A 260 8.88 0.63 -1.81
C PRO A 260 7.43 0.21 -1.56
N PRO A 261 7.12 -1.09 -1.40
CA PRO A 261 5.76 -1.56 -1.19
C PRO A 261 5.11 -1.06 0.12
N HIS A 262 5.92 -0.75 1.13
CA HIS A 262 5.50 -0.26 2.45
C HIS A 262 5.55 1.28 2.56
N VAL A 263 5.27 1.96 1.49
CA VAL A 263 5.39 3.42 1.33
C VAL A 263 4.52 4.24 2.32
N TYR A 264 3.53 3.67 2.96
CA TYR A 264 2.60 4.29 3.93
C TYR A 264 3.04 4.06 5.39
N ASP A 265 2.21 4.45 6.37
CA ASP A 265 2.53 4.40 7.81
C ASP A 265 2.97 3.02 8.32
N GLY A 266 2.56 1.92 7.66
CA GLY A 266 3.07 0.59 7.94
C GLY A 266 4.60 0.46 7.80
N GLY A 267 5.25 1.33 7.04
CA GLY A 267 6.71 1.38 6.90
C GLY A 267 7.46 2.18 7.98
N LEU A 268 6.75 2.93 8.83
CA LEU A 268 7.38 3.83 9.81
C LEU A 268 8.30 3.11 10.79
N SER A 269 7.93 1.91 11.24
CA SER A 269 8.76 1.11 12.14
C SER A 269 10.09 0.69 11.51
N ILE A 270 10.06 0.40 10.20
CA ILE A 270 11.28 0.07 9.44
C ILE A 270 12.19 1.29 9.35
N GLY A 271 11.62 2.46 9.09
CA GLY A 271 12.36 3.71 9.08
C GLY A 271 12.94 4.08 10.46
N ALA A 272 12.16 3.89 11.51
CA ALA A 272 12.62 4.07 12.89
C ALA A 272 13.74 3.08 13.24
N LEU A 273 13.61 1.82 12.82
CA LEU A 273 14.66 0.80 13.01
C LEU A 273 15.95 1.18 12.27
N ARG A 274 15.87 1.60 11.00
CA ARG A 274 17.06 2.05 10.25
C ARG A 274 17.74 3.22 10.94
N TYR A 275 16.97 4.16 11.47
CA TYR A 275 17.50 5.27 12.26
C TYR A 275 18.19 4.79 13.54
N ALA A 276 17.60 3.82 14.26
CA ALA A 276 18.20 3.23 15.46
C ALA A 276 19.51 2.51 15.17
N VAL A 277 19.56 1.73 14.09
CA VAL A 277 20.74 0.97 13.66
C VAL A 277 21.85 1.91 13.17
N GLY A 278 21.51 3.02 12.53
CA GLY A 278 22.43 4.03 12.02
C GLY A 278 23.23 3.60 10.77
N LYS A 279 22.90 2.47 10.17
CA LYS A 279 23.46 1.94 8.92
C LYS A 279 22.41 1.10 8.18
N ASP A 280 22.70 0.76 6.93
CA ASP A 280 21.86 -0.14 6.17
C ASP A 280 21.91 -1.57 6.71
N PHE A 281 20.79 -2.27 6.53
CA PHE A 281 20.64 -3.70 6.80
C PHE A 281 19.79 -4.33 5.72
N GLU A 282 20.00 -5.61 5.49
CA GLU A 282 19.18 -6.37 4.56
C GLU A 282 17.91 -6.89 5.24
N ILE A 283 16.83 -6.93 4.49
CA ILE A 283 15.58 -7.60 4.85
C ILE A 283 15.47 -8.85 4.00
N PRO A 284 15.75 -10.03 4.55
CA PRO A 284 15.65 -11.28 3.81
C PRO A 284 14.22 -11.49 3.26
N ASN A 285 14.11 -12.05 2.07
CA ASN A 285 12.83 -12.34 1.40
C ASN A 285 11.92 -11.12 1.20
N PHE A 286 12.48 -9.91 1.18
CA PHE A 286 11.71 -8.70 0.90
C PHE A 286 10.96 -8.80 -0.44
N PRO A 287 9.68 -8.44 -0.48
CA PRO A 287 8.82 -7.86 0.57
C PRO A 287 8.00 -8.89 1.38
N TYR A 288 8.26 -10.19 1.31
CA TYR A 288 7.48 -11.26 1.93
C TYR A 288 8.01 -11.61 3.32
N ILE A 289 7.68 -10.78 4.30
CA ILE A 289 8.24 -10.85 5.66
C ILE A 289 7.18 -10.72 6.75
N GLN A 290 5.92 -10.52 6.37
CA GLN A 290 4.85 -10.31 7.33
C GLN A 290 4.19 -11.64 7.71
N ASP A 291 3.60 -11.66 8.89
CA ASP A 291 2.91 -12.78 9.53
C ASP A 291 3.87 -13.76 10.23
N ASP A 292 3.41 -14.26 11.38
CA ASP A 292 4.21 -15.17 12.22
C ASP A 292 4.14 -16.62 11.72
N TRP A 293 3.19 -16.93 10.83
CA TRP A 293 3.00 -18.26 10.26
C TRP A 293 3.06 -18.24 8.73
N ALA A 294 3.77 -19.18 8.19
CA ALA A 294 3.87 -19.44 6.77
C ALA A 294 3.60 -20.93 6.50
N PRO A 295 2.77 -21.27 5.49
CA PRO A 295 2.63 -22.66 5.06
C PRO A 295 3.91 -23.16 4.41
N GLU A 296 3.99 -24.47 4.23
CA GLU A 296 5.05 -25.10 3.42
C GLU A 296 4.99 -24.61 1.97
N GLU A 297 6.13 -24.65 1.30
CA GLU A 297 6.23 -24.35 -0.14
C GLU A 297 5.31 -25.29 -0.93
N PRO A 298 4.49 -24.78 -1.88
CA PRO A 298 3.61 -25.62 -2.67
C PRO A 298 4.40 -26.52 -3.62
N SER A 299 4.01 -27.79 -3.69
CA SER A 299 4.56 -28.75 -4.62
C SER A 299 4.16 -28.45 -6.06
N ASP A 300 4.89 -29.02 -7.04
CA ASP A 300 4.51 -28.90 -8.46
C ASP A 300 3.11 -29.43 -8.73
N GLN A 301 2.68 -30.49 -8.04
CA GLN A 301 1.33 -31.03 -8.13
C GLN A 301 0.28 -30.01 -7.67
N THR A 302 0.51 -29.33 -6.54
CA THR A 302 -0.39 -28.30 -6.03
C THR A 302 -0.48 -27.10 -6.96
N ILE A 303 0.65 -26.70 -7.53
CA ILE A 303 0.74 -25.60 -8.51
C ILE A 303 -0.02 -25.96 -9.78
N ASP A 304 0.16 -27.19 -10.29
CA ASP A 304 -0.55 -27.65 -11.49
C ASP A 304 -2.06 -27.74 -11.28
N GLU A 305 -2.50 -28.23 -10.11
CA GLU A 305 -3.93 -28.27 -9.72
C GLU A 305 -4.51 -26.86 -9.64
N ALA A 306 -3.82 -25.89 -9.00
CA ALA A 306 -4.26 -24.52 -8.89
C ALA A 306 -4.37 -23.84 -10.27
N ALA A 307 -3.37 -24.06 -11.14
CA ALA A 307 -3.36 -23.56 -12.51
C ALA A 307 -4.52 -24.13 -13.35
N GLU A 308 -4.83 -25.43 -13.18
CA GLU A 308 -5.95 -26.09 -13.85
C GLU A 308 -7.29 -25.49 -13.43
N LEU A 309 -7.51 -25.29 -12.12
CA LEU A 309 -8.73 -24.66 -11.62
C LEU A 309 -8.90 -23.24 -12.13
N LEU A 310 -7.81 -22.45 -12.16
CA LEU A 310 -7.81 -21.10 -12.73
C LEU A 310 -8.13 -21.11 -14.23
N ALA A 311 -7.59 -22.06 -14.99
CA ALA A 311 -7.89 -22.23 -16.41
C ALA A 311 -9.37 -22.60 -16.65
N GLN A 312 -9.97 -23.37 -15.75
CA GLN A 312 -11.38 -23.73 -15.77
C GLN A 312 -12.30 -22.57 -15.29
N GLY A 313 -11.75 -21.43 -14.87
CA GLY A 313 -12.49 -20.25 -14.47
C GLY A 313 -12.89 -20.17 -13.01
N HIS A 314 -12.31 -21.00 -12.15
CA HIS A 314 -12.51 -20.91 -10.69
C HIS A 314 -11.86 -19.67 -10.10
N ILE A 315 -12.44 -19.17 -9.00
CA ILE A 315 -11.89 -18.10 -8.17
C ILE A 315 -11.24 -18.75 -6.96
N ILE A 316 -9.90 -18.64 -6.86
CA ILE A 316 -9.17 -19.30 -5.78
C ILE A 316 -8.51 -18.32 -4.82
N GLY A 317 -8.41 -18.72 -3.55
CA GLY A 317 -7.51 -18.11 -2.58
C GLY A 317 -6.11 -18.74 -2.69
N TRP A 318 -5.08 -17.91 -2.70
CA TRP A 318 -3.68 -18.33 -2.75
C TRP A 318 -2.94 -17.75 -1.56
N TYR A 319 -2.66 -18.60 -0.56
CA TYR A 319 -2.01 -18.24 0.70
C TYR A 319 -0.71 -19.03 0.80
N GLN A 320 0.43 -18.37 0.55
CA GLN A 320 1.74 -18.98 0.45
C GLN A 320 2.77 -18.22 1.28
N GLY A 321 3.80 -18.89 1.77
CA GLY A 321 4.91 -18.28 2.45
C GLY A 321 4.50 -17.20 3.47
N HIS A 322 5.38 -16.25 3.75
CA HIS A 322 5.07 -15.05 4.54
C HIS A 322 4.28 -14.01 3.72
N GLY A 323 3.46 -13.23 4.40
CA GLY A 323 2.67 -12.17 3.76
C GLY A 323 3.50 -11.00 3.24
N GLU A 324 2.95 -10.30 2.28
CA GLU A 324 3.56 -9.11 1.69
C GLU A 324 3.60 -7.94 2.67
N LEU A 325 4.69 -7.24 2.71
CA LEU A 325 4.83 -5.93 3.32
C LEU A 325 4.10 -4.88 2.46
N GLY A 326 3.19 -4.15 3.05
CA GLY A 326 2.42 -3.14 2.33
C GLY A 326 0.93 -3.47 2.15
N PRO A 327 0.16 -2.59 1.47
CA PRO A 327 -1.29 -2.73 1.35
C PRO A 327 -1.72 -3.50 0.09
N ARG A 328 -0.80 -4.01 -0.71
CA ARG A 328 -1.08 -4.73 -1.96
C ARG A 328 -0.85 -6.22 -1.78
N ALA A 329 -1.68 -7.04 -2.40
CA ALA A 329 -1.42 -8.46 -2.55
C ALA A 329 -0.45 -8.67 -3.72
N LEU A 330 0.68 -9.31 -3.44
CA LEU A 330 1.76 -9.51 -4.40
C LEU A 330 2.01 -11.01 -4.69
N GLY A 331 1.01 -11.86 -4.45
CA GLY A 331 1.07 -13.27 -4.78
C GLY A 331 1.14 -14.22 -3.59
N ASN A 332 1.28 -13.72 -2.35
CA ASN A 332 1.28 -14.59 -1.17
C ASN A 332 -0.03 -14.54 -0.37
N ARG A 333 -0.79 -13.46 -0.45
CA ARG A 333 -2.11 -13.29 0.17
C ARG A 333 -3.10 -12.79 -0.87
N SER A 334 -3.37 -13.63 -1.87
CA SER A 334 -4.05 -13.25 -3.10
C SER A 334 -5.36 -13.99 -3.31
N ILE A 335 -6.34 -13.34 -3.91
CA ILE A 335 -7.45 -13.94 -4.62
C ILE A 335 -7.10 -13.86 -6.10
N LEU A 336 -7.11 -14.99 -6.77
CA LEU A 336 -6.71 -15.13 -8.16
C LEU A 336 -7.88 -15.58 -9.03
N MET A 337 -7.92 -15.11 -10.27
CA MET A 337 -8.91 -15.49 -11.28
C MET A 337 -8.32 -15.35 -12.67
N ASN A 338 -8.82 -16.15 -13.61
CA ASN A 338 -8.50 -15.98 -15.03
C ASN A 338 -9.06 -14.62 -15.53
N PRO A 339 -8.22 -13.71 -16.07
CA PRO A 339 -8.63 -12.38 -16.49
C PRO A 339 -9.44 -12.34 -17.79
N THR A 340 -9.66 -13.49 -18.46
CA THR A 340 -10.47 -13.58 -19.68
C THR A 340 -11.94 -13.93 -19.39
N ILE A 341 -12.33 -14.16 -18.14
CA ILE A 341 -13.71 -14.49 -17.76
C ILE A 341 -14.62 -13.31 -18.04
N PRO A 342 -15.66 -13.47 -18.88
CA PRO A 342 -16.61 -12.40 -19.15
C PRO A 342 -17.28 -11.90 -17.86
N ASN A 343 -17.41 -10.57 -17.70
CA ASN A 343 -17.95 -9.94 -16.48
C ASN A 343 -17.23 -10.31 -15.18
N GLY A 344 -16.00 -10.83 -15.25
CA GLY A 344 -15.23 -11.31 -14.10
C GLY A 344 -15.04 -10.27 -13.01
N LYS A 345 -14.95 -8.98 -13.37
CA LYS A 345 -14.89 -7.87 -12.41
C LYS A 345 -16.16 -7.81 -11.54
N ASP A 346 -17.34 -7.90 -12.15
CA ASP A 346 -18.61 -7.81 -11.43
C ASP A 346 -18.84 -9.08 -10.60
N ILE A 347 -18.57 -10.26 -11.18
CA ILE A 347 -18.61 -11.55 -10.47
C ILE A 347 -17.76 -11.50 -9.19
N LEU A 348 -16.51 -11.06 -9.28
CA LEU A 348 -15.62 -11.00 -8.14
C LEU A 348 -16.04 -9.94 -7.11
N ASN A 349 -16.56 -8.78 -7.57
CA ASN A 349 -17.07 -7.75 -6.67
C ASN A 349 -18.33 -8.18 -5.92
N GLU A 350 -19.28 -8.82 -6.58
CA GLU A 350 -20.55 -9.24 -5.98
C GLU A 350 -20.37 -10.46 -5.08
N ARG A 351 -19.63 -11.46 -5.60
CA ARG A 351 -19.49 -12.75 -4.92
C ARG A 351 -18.53 -12.70 -3.73
N VAL A 352 -17.42 -11.97 -3.86
CA VAL A 352 -16.30 -12.04 -2.89
C VAL A 352 -16.03 -10.70 -2.21
N LYS A 353 -15.75 -9.64 -2.98
CA LYS A 353 -15.20 -8.39 -2.42
C LYS A 353 -16.26 -7.49 -1.78
N LYS A 354 -17.52 -7.53 -2.23
CA LYS A 354 -18.66 -6.73 -1.70
C LYS A 354 -18.30 -5.26 -1.49
N ARG A 355 -17.74 -4.62 -2.54
CA ARG A 355 -17.21 -3.25 -2.48
C ARG A 355 -17.76 -2.37 -3.60
N GLU A 356 -17.32 -1.13 -3.68
CA GLU A 356 -17.79 -0.15 -4.64
C GLU A 356 -17.56 -0.61 -6.09
N TRP A 357 -18.56 -0.46 -6.97
CA TRP A 357 -18.60 -0.97 -8.34
C TRP A 357 -17.50 -0.43 -9.26
N TRP A 358 -17.02 0.80 -9.01
CA TRP A 358 -16.02 1.46 -9.86
C TRP A 358 -14.58 1.02 -9.54
N ARG A 359 -14.35 0.31 -8.46
CA ARG A 359 -12.99 -0.09 -8.06
C ARG A 359 -12.41 -1.13 -9.02
N PRO A 360 -11.24 -0.83 -9.65
CA PRO A 360 -10.58 -1.79 -10.54
C PRO A 360 -9.94 -2.93 -9.74
N PHE A 361 -9.64 -4.02 -10.45
CA PHE A 361 -8.74 -5.07 -9.99
C PHE A 361 -7.34 -4.88 -10.58
N GLY A 362 -6.33 -5.47 -9.96
CA GLY A 362 -4.98 -5.54 -10.48
C GLY A 362 -4.75 -6.86 -11.20
N ALA A 363 -3.57 -6.98 -11.79
CA ALA A 363 -3.10 -8.21 -12.41
C ALA A 363 -1.69 -8.56 -11.92
N SER A 364 -1.30 -9.83 -12.06
CA SER A 364 0.10 -10.25 -11.99
C SER A 364 0.48 -10.94 -13.28
N VAL A 365 1.64 -10.61 -13.80
CA VAL A 365 2.16 -11.08 -15.10
C VAL A 365 3.58 -11.56 -14.94
N LEU A 366 4.00 -12.57 -15.70
CA LEU A 366 5.42 -12.95 -15.80
C LEU A 366 6.24 -11.74 -16.26
N HIS A 367 7.35 -11.45 -15.58
CA HIS A 367 8.17 -10.26 -15.85
C HIS A 367 8.61 -10.20 -17.32
N GLU A 368 9.09 -11.30 -17.87
CA GLU A 368 9.55 -11.44 -19.24
C GLU A 368 8.46 -11.24 -20.30
N ALA A 369 7.20 -11.39 -19.91
CA ALA A 369 6.06 -11.20 -20.81
C ALA A 369 5.40 -9.80 -20.67
N ALA A 370 5.75 -9.03 -19.66
CA ALA A 370 5.04 -7.80 -19.29
C ALA A 370 4.92 -6.80 -20.45
N SER A 371 5.99 -6.55 -21.20
CA SER A 371 6.03 -5.58 -22.30
C SER A 371 5.10 -5.91 -23.48
N LYS A 372 4.66 -7.18 -23.59
CA LYS A 372 3.67 -7.59 -24.60
C LYS A 372 2.26 -7.10 -24.24
N TYR A 373 1.96 -6.96 -22.98
CA TYR A 373 0.61 -6.70 -22.47
C TYR A 373 0.44 -5.32 -21.86
N PHE A 374 1.53 -4.69 -21.38
CA PHE A 374 1.53 -3.43 -20.67
C PHE A 374 2.64 -2.51 -21.17
N ASP A 375 2.41 -1.23 -21.18
CA ASP A 375 3.40 -0.21 -21.58
C ASP A 375 4.43 0.11 -20.47
N ILE A 376 4.30 -0.47 -19.30
CA ILE A 376 5.29 -0.48 -18.23
C ILE A 376 5.75 -1.93 -18.01
N ASP A 377 7.01 -2.20 -18.24
CA ASP A 377 7.63 -3.54 -18.22
C ASP A 377 8.16 -3.96 -16.85
N ASP A 378 8.34 -3.00 -15.92
CA ASP A 378 8.79 -3.24 -14.55
C ASP A 378 7.87 -2.53 -13.53
N SER A 379 7.08 -3.33 -12.80
CA SER A 379 6.11 -2.89 -11.79
C SER A 379 5.96 -3.94 -10.67
N PRO A 380 7.01 -4.19 -9.86
CA PRO A 380 7.01 -5.32 -8.92
C PRO A 380 6.00 -5.15 -7.77
N TYR A 381 5.54 -3.93 -7.45
CA TYR A 381 4.75 -3.62 -6.25
C TYR A 381 3.36 -3.05 -6.52
N MET A 382 2.86 -3.09 -7.77
CA MET A 382 1.54 -2.51 -8.13
C MET A 382 1.41 -1.02 -7.77
N LEU A 383 2.44 -0.22 -8.01
CA LEU A 383 2.49 1.21 -7.68
C LEU A 383 2.39 2.14 -8.89
N TYR A 384 2.12 1.56 -10.07
CA TYR A 384 1.88 2.27 -11.32
C TYR A 384 0.62 1.77 -12.01
N ASN A 385 0.01 2.60 -12.85
CA ASN A 385 -1.03 2.23 -13.80
C ASN A 385 -0.41 2.17 -15.20
N SER A 386 -0.59 1.06 -15.90
CA SER A 386 -0.09 0.84 -17.25
C SER A 386 -1.23 0.76 -18.24
N ASN A 387 -1.04 1.26 -19.46
CA ASN A 387 -1.98 0.98 -20.53
C ASN A 387 -1.98 -0.50 -20.86
N VAL A 388 -3.16 -1.09 -21.03
CA VAL A 388 -3.34 -2.47 -21.50
C VAL A 388 -3.24 -2.47 -23.01
N LEU A 389 -2.27 -3.21 -23.57
CA LEU A 389 -1.94 -3.19 -25.00
C LEU A 389 -2.70 -4.22 -25.83
N VAL A 390 -3.47 -5.11 -25.19
CA VAL A 390 -4.21 -6.20 -25.83
C VAL A 390 -5.68 -6.19 -25.44
N ASN A 391 -6.56 -6.75 -26.26
CA ASN A 391 -7.97 -6.92 -25.96
C ASN A 391 -8.23 -8.23 -25.20
N GLY A 392 -9.43 -8.35 -24.60
CA GLY A 392 -9.89 -9.57 -23.95
C GLY A 392 -9.45 -9.73 -22.50
N LEU A 393 -8.95 -8.66 -21.88
CA LEU A 393 -8.57 -8.60 -20.45
C LEU A 393 -9.48 -7.65 -19.65
N ASP A 394 -10.77 -7.60 -19.98
CA ASP A 394 -11.74 -6.67 -19.38
C ASP A 394 -11.78 -6.70 -17.85
N PRO A 395 -11.69 -7.86 -17.16
CA PRO A 395 -11.73 -7.92 -15.69
C PRO A 395 -10.61 -7.16 -14.99
N ILE A 396 -9.46 -6.98 -15.65
CA ILE A 396 -8.30 -6.25 -15.11
C ILE A 396 -8.10 -4.88 -15.75
N THR A 397 -8.84 -4.57 -16.83
CA THR A 397 -8.77 -3.29 -17.52
C THR A 397 -9.77 -2.32 -16.93
N HIS A 398 -9.28 -1.18 -16.43
CA HIS A 398 -10.14 -0.12 -15.92
C HIS A 398 -10.78 0.65 -17.07
N VAL A 399 -11.78 1.49 -16.76
CA VAL A 399 -12.57 2.24 -17.75
C VAL A 399 -11.73 3.16 -18.64
N ASP A 400 -10.57 3.59 -18.15
CA ASP A 400 -9.60 4.42 -18.87
C ASP A 400 -8.56 3.61 -19.68
N GLY A 401 -8.76 2.30 -19.82
CA GLY A 401 -7.84 1.40 -20.54
C GLY A 401 -6.60 0.99 -19.75
N THR A 402 -6.50 1.38 -18.48
CA THR A 402 -5.33 1.08 -17.65
C THR A 402 -5.49 -0.14 -16.74
N CYS A 403 -4.38 -0.72 -16.31
CA CYS A 403 -4.29 -1.75 -15.29
C CYS A 403 -3.18 -1.44 -14.29
N ARG A 404 -3.41 -1.73 -13.02
CA ARG A 404 -2.38 -1.75 -12.00
C ARG A 404 -1.81 -3.16 -11.88
N HIS A 405 -0.79 -3.45 -12.66
CA HIS A 405 -0.19 -4.78 -12.70
C HIS A 405 1.03 -4.93 -11.79
N GLN A 406 1.34 -6.18 -11.47
CA GLN A 406 2.58 -6.62 -10.83
C GLN A 406 3.37 -7.45 -11.85
N THR A 407 4.66 -7.16 -11.99
CA THR A 407 5.62 -8.04 -12.66
C THR A 407 6.19 -9.05 -11.66
N VAL A 408 6.19 -10.33 -12.04
CA VAL A 408 6.64 -11.43 -11.17
C VAL A 408 7.80 -12.16 -11.87
N SER A 409 8.96 -12.18 -11.23
CA SER A 409 10.11 -12.97 -11.63
C SER A 409 10.32 -14.15 -10.68
N GLU A 410 11.02 -15.18 -11.12
CA GLU A 410 11.36 -16.32 -10.28
C GLU A 410 12.13 -15.90 -9.02
N ALA A 411 13.04 -14.93 -9.17
CA ALA A 411 13.82 -14.39 -8.04
C ALA A 411 12.97 -13.60 -7.05
N SER A 412 11.87 -12.96 -7.48
CA SER A 412 11.01 -12.17 -6.60
C SER A 412 9.99 -13.01 -5.82
N ASN A 413 9.43 -14.06 -6.44
CA ASN A 413 8.45 -14.96 -5.82
C ASN A 413 8.37 -16.26 -6.63
N SER A 414 9.18 -17.25 -6.28
CA SER A 414 9.29 -18.51 -7.01
C SER A 414 7.96 -19.27 -7.09
N SER A 415 7.22 -19.42 -5.99
CA SER A 415 5.94 -20.15 -5.97
C SER A 415 4.90 -19.50 -6.90
N PHE A 416 4.82 -18.19 -6.87
CA PHE A 416 3.85 -17.45 -7.69
C PHE A 416 4.28 -17.38 -9.16
N TYR A 417 5.58 -17.27 -9.43
CA TYR A 417 6.13 -17.39 -10.76
C TYR A 417 5.81 -18.74 -11.41
N ARG A 418 6.02 -19.84 -10.68
CA ARG A 418 5.68 -21.20 -11.13
C ARG A 418 4.19 -21.35 -11.42
N LEU A 419 3.31 -20.75 -10.58
CA LEU A 419 1.86 -20.78 -10.82
C LEU A 419 1.49 -20.03 -12.10
N LEU A 420 2.04 -18.83 -12.32
CA LEU A 420 1.83 -18.07 -13.56
C LEU A 420 2.33 -18.81 -14.80
N SER A 421 3.51 -19.43 -14.71
CA SER A 421 4.08 -20.24 -15.81
C SER A 421 3.22 -21.45 -16.13
N LYS A 422 2.71 -22.15 -15.12
CA LYS A 422 1.77 -23.28 -15.31
C LYS A 422 0.43 -22.85 -15.89
N PHE A 423 -0.06 -21.69 -15.49
CA PHE A 423 -1.27 -21.12 -16.07
C PHE A 423 -1.06 -20.74 -17.55
N GLU A 424 0.10 -20.18 -17.89
CA GLU A 424 0.49 -19.92 -19.29
C GLU A 424 0.57 -21.18 -20.13
N GLU A 425 1.18 -22.27 -19.61
CA GLU A 425 1.23 -23.56 -20.29
C GLU A 425 -0.18 -24.10 -20.68
N LYS A 426 -1.18 -23.86 -19.80
CA LYS A 426 -2.54 -24.34 -19.99
C LYS A 426 -3.40 -23.43 -20.87
N THR A 427 -3.16 -22.13 -20.85
CA THR A 427 -4.05 -21.11 -21.45
C THR A 427 -3.41 -20.26 -22.55
N GLY A 428 -2.09 -20.27 -22.66
CA GLY A 428 -1.32 -19.35 -23.51
C GLY A 428 -1.24 -17.92 -22.96
N LEU A 429 -1.67 -17.67 -21.70
CA LEU A 429 -1.73 -16.35 -21.10
C LEU A 429 -0.94 -16.29 -19.79
N PRO A 430 0.18 -15.52 -19.71
CA PRO A 430 1.02 -15.40 -18.52
C PRO A 430 0.49 -14.38 -17.50
N ILE A 431 -0.84 -14.23 -17.38
CA ILE A 431 -1.47 -13.17 -16.56
C ILE A 431 -2.62 -13.74 -15.72
N LEU A 432 -2.65 -13.39 -14.46
CA LEU A 432 -3.79 -13.63 -13.57
C LEU A 432 -4.34 -12.30 -13.03
N LEU A 433 -5.67 -12.19 -12.90
CA LEU A 433 -6.25 -11.19 -12.04
C LEU A 433 -5.80 -11.47 -10.61
N ASN A 434 -5.26 -10.44 -9.95
CA ASN A 434 -4.76 -10.52 -8.58
C ASN A 434 -5.38 -9.42 -7.71
N THR A 435 -6.02 -9.83 -6.61
CA THR A 435 -6.52 -8.93 -5.58
C THR A 435 -6.27 -9.51 -4.19
N SER A 436 -6.29 -8.65 -3.17
CA SER A 436 -5.99 -9.03 -1.79
C SER A 436 -6.96 -10.10 -1.25
N LEU A 437 -6.40 -11.09 -0.51
CA LEU A 437 -7.16 -12.14 0.16
C LEU A 437 -7.85 -11.56 1.41
N ASN A 438 -9.01 -10.96 1.21
CA ASN A 438 -9.90 -10.38 2.23
C ASN A 438 -11.24 -10.00 1.61
N VAL A 439 -12.25 -9.82 2.43
CA VAL A 439 -13.47 -9.08 2.05
C VAL A 439 -13.24 -7.58 2.16
N GLY A 440 -14.11 -6.76 1.54
CA GLY A 440 -14.02 -5.30 1.64
C GLY A 440 -14.06 -4.80 3.09
N GLY A 441 -13.19 -3.86 3.45
CA GLY A 441 -13.14 -3.28 4.80
C GLY A 441 -12.36 -4.08 5.85
N LYS A 442 -11.88 -5.27 5.53
CA LYS A 442 -10.99 -6.06 6.40
C LYS A 442 -9.52 -5.93 5.96
N PRO A 443 -8.55 -6.14 6.87
CA PRO A 443 -7.14 -6.27 6.47
C PRO A 443 -6.94 -7.49 5.57
N ILE A 444 -5.80 -7.55 4.88
CA ILE A 444 -5.38 -8.73 4.14
C ILE A 444 -5.15 -9.87 5.16
N ALA A 445 -5.51 -11.09 4.82
CA ALA A 445 -5.41 -12.25 5.70
C ALA A 445 -3.99 -12.46 6.25
N SER A 446 -3.90 -12.82 7.52
CA SER A 446 -2.64 -13.11 8.24
C SER A 446 -2.58 -14.51 8.83
N ASP A 447 -3.70 -15.24 8.82
CA ASP A 447 -3.83 -16.59 9.31
C ASP A 447 -4.91 -17.37 8.53
N LYS A 448 -5.05 -18.67 8.79
CA LYS A 448 -6.03 -19.52 8.12
C LYS A 448 -7.47 -19.02 8.30
N ASN A 449 -7.84 -18.54 9.48
CA ASN A 449 -9.22 -18.12 9.77
C ASN A 449 -9.58 -16.85 8.98
N SER A 450 -8.71 -15.85 8.99
CA SER A 450 -8.90 -14.59 8.24
C SER A 450 -8.85 -14.80 6.72
N ALA A 451 -8.22 -15.87 6.26
CA ALA A 451 -8.14 -16.25 4.85
C ALA A 451 -9.38 -16.96 4.32
N MET A 452 -10.23 -17.52 5.21
CA MET A 452 -11.47 -18.20 4.82
C MET A 452 -12.51 -17.16 4.37
N VAL A 453 -12.37 -16.69 3.15
CA VAL A 453 -13.20 -15.65 2.54
C VAL A 453 -14.34 -16.31 1.77
N ASP A 454 -15.59 -15.98 2.12
CA ASP A 454 -16.78 -16.47 1.43
C ASP A 454 -16.76 -16.14 -0.06
N GLY A 455 -17.29 -17.05 -0.86
CA GLY A 455 -17.42 -16.88 -2.30
C GLY A 455 -16.20 -17.34 -3.11
N LEU A 456 -15.15 -17.85 -2.49
CA LEU A 456 -14.07 -18.56 -3.19
C LEU A 456 -14.50 -19.99 -3.49
N ASP A 457 -13.99 -20.57 -4.59
CA ASP A 457 -14.23 -21.97 -4.92
C ASP A 457 -13.34 -22.90 -4.09
N CYS A 458 -12.12 -22.45 -3.80
CA CYS A 458 -11.20 -23.09 -2.85
C CYS A 458 -10.10 -22.11 -2.42
N ILE A 459 -9.34 -22.52 -1.39
CA ILE A 459 -8.10 -21.85 -0.95
C ILE A 459 -6.97 -22.89 -0.88
N PHE A 460 -5.79 -22.50 -1.30
CA PHE A 460 -4.54 -23.24 -1.13
C PHE A 460 -3.70 -22.62 -0.02
N PHE A 461 -3.37 -23.40 1.01
CA PHE A 461 -2.42 -23.09 2.07
C PHE A 461 -1.18 -23.97 1.90
N GLY A 462 -0.17 -23.53 1.16
CA GLY A 462 0.88 -24.41 0.74
C GLY A 462 0.32 -25.59 -0.07
N ASN A 463 0.49 -26.79 0.42
CA ASN A 463 -0.04 -28.02 -0.19
C ASN A 463 -1.47 -28.37 0.25
N GLU A 464 -2.00 -27.71 1.27
CA GLU A 464 -3.35 -27.98 1.78
C GLU A 464 -4.39 -27.22 0.96
N LYS A 465 -5.37 -27.93 0.40
CA LYS A 465 -6.52 -27.36 -0.32
C LYS A 465 -7.78 -27.44 0.52
N CYS A 466 -8.43 -26.31 0.75
CA CYS A 466 -9.74 -26.21 1.41
C CYS A 466 -10.82 -25.86 0.37
N THR A 467 -11.85 -26.70 0.23
CA THR A 467 -12.90 -26.62 -0.81
C THR A 467 -14.26 -26.17 -0.30
N LYS A 468 -14.49 -26.10 0.98
CA LYS A 468 -15.75 -25.59 1.57
C LYS A 468 -15.47 -24.30 2.31
N ILE A 469 -15.75 -23.19 1.63
CA ILE A 469 -15.80 -21.86 2.21
C ILE A 469 -17.28 -21.48 2.20
N SER A 470 -17.99 -21.97 3.22
CA SER A 470 -19.43 -21.71 3.41
C SER A 470 -19.63 -20.50 4.30
#